data_e69373acbc573d1126b7c1476488aa0a
#
_entry.id   e69373acbc573d1126b7c1476488aa0a
#
_cell.length_a   1.000
_cell.length_b   1.000
_cell.length_c   1.000
_cell.angle_alpha   90.00
_cell.angle_beta   90.00
_cell.angle_gamma   90.00
#
_symmetry.space_group_name_H-M   'P 1'
#
loop_
_entity.id
_entity.type
_entity.pdbx_description
1 polymer ?
#
loop_
_entity_poly.entity_id
_entity_poly.type
_entity_poly.pdbx_seq_one_letter_code
_entity_poly.pdbx_strand_id
1 'polypeptide(L)'
;DLAIGSKGSFRLKIKTKGKAAHSAYPEMGDSAILTLLDILDDIRQTKFPNDDFFGDTTVNIGIIEGGVALNVIPPHAEASLLIRLTTKREPIETALQSIVRDRGEIEVLSCSEPVKLLEVDGFNQKVVRFTTDIPYLPNWGEPLLLGPSSILVAHTKNEFVLKKDLETAVELYVNLVKKLLNAESAKN
;
A
#
# COMPACT_ATOMS: atom_id res chain seq x y z
N ASP A 1 6.07 -18.91 -7.93
CA ASP A 1 5.55 -19.15 -6.58
C ASP A 1 4.05 -18.92 -6.56
N LEU A 2 3.32 -19.69 -5.73
CA LEU A 2 1.93 -19.45 -5.39
C LEU A 2 1.88 -18.40 -4.27
N ALA A 3 1.12 -17.33 -4.45
CA ALA A 3 0.93 -16.37 -3.38
C ALA A 3 -0.10 -16.92 -2.36
N ILE A 4 0.26 -16.91 -1.09
CA ILE A 4 -0.61 -17.36 0.02
C ILE A 4 -1.21 -16.17 0.79
N GLY A 5 -0.83 -14.96 0.43
CA GLY A 5 -1.37 -13.73 0.98
C GLY A 5 -0.90 -12.52 0.20
N SER A 6 -1.70 -11.45 0.19
CA SER A 6 -1.34 -10.15 -0.36
C SER A 6 -1.58 -9.04 0.66
N LYS A 7 -0.65 -8.08 0.73
CA LYS A 7 -0.81 -6.91 1.61
C LYS A 7 -1.94 -6.02 1.11
N GLY A 8 -2.58 -5.36 2.05
CA GLY A 8 -3.57 -4.33 1.76
C GLY A 8 -2.95 -3.04 1.23
N SER A 9 -3.80 -2.09 0.91
CA SER A 9 -3.45 -0.76 0.41
C SER A 9 -4.33 0.28 1.07
N PHE A 10 -3.72 1.26 1.72
CA PHE A 10 -4.42 2.41 2.28
C PHE A 10 -3.83 3.68 1.68
N ARG A 11 -4.62 4.36 0.86
CA ARG A 11 -4.24 5.60 0.18
C ARG A 11 -4.93 6.76 0.86
N LEU A 12 -4.15 7.77 1.19
CA LEU A 12 -4.67 8.97 1.87
C LEU A 12 -3.87 10.22 1.46
N LYS A 13 -4.46 11.37 1.72
CA LYS A 13 -3.78 12.66 1.71
C LYS A 13 -3.75 13.24 3.12
N ILE A 14 -2.66 13.93 3.43
CA ILE A 14 -2.54 14.78 4.60
C ILE A 14 -2.49 16.21 4.08
N LYS A 15 -3.40 17.06 4.56
CA LYS A 15 -3.51 18.46 4.17
C LYS A 15 -3.22 19.34 5.36
N THR A 16 -2.41 20.35 5.17
CA THR A 16 -2.08 21.35 6.19
C THR A 16 -2.46 22.74 5.72
N LYS A 17 -2.84 23.58 6.67
CA LYS A 17 -3.21 24.98 6.45
C LYS A 17 -2.29 25.87 7.26
N GLY A 18 -1.97 27.03 6.72
CA GLY A 18 -1.15 28.04 7.36
C GLY A 18 -1.69 29.43 7.07
N LYS A 19 -0.87 30.43 7.33
CA LYS A 19 -1.18 31.84 7.09
C LYS A 19 -0.15 32.45 6.17
N ALA A 20 -0.59 32.97 5.00
CA ALA A 20 0.30 33.64 4.07
C ALA A 20 0.86 34.94 4.67
N ALA A 21 2.16 35.17 4.45
CA ALA A 21 2.83 36.43 4.77
C ALA A 21 4.02 36.63 3.82
N HIS A 22 4.58 37.84 3.79
CA HIS A 22 5.83 38.07 3.08
C HIS A 22 6.99 37.34 3.79
N SER A 23 7.82 36.62 3.05
CA SER A 23 8.88 35.75 3.64
C SER A 23 9.94 36.54 4.44
N ALA A 24 10.08 37.84 4.25
CA ALA A 24 10.94 38.69 5.05
C ALA A 24 10.40 38.98 6.47
N TYR A 25 9.15 38.64 6.74
CA TYR A 25 8.46 38.82 8.03
C TYR A 25 7.79 37.50 8.45
N PRO A 26 8.59 36.46 8.73
CA PRO A 26 8.07 35.11 8.98
C PRO A 26 7.16 35.05 10.22
N GLU A 27 7.34 35.93 11.20
CA GLU A 27 6.51 36.05 12.41
C GLU A 27 5.05 36.46 12.13
N MET A 28 4.76 36.99 10.94
CA MET A 28 3.42 37.38 10.53
C MET A 28 2.61 36.27 9.86
N GLY A 29 3.28 35.16 9.50
CA GLY A 29 2.70 34.04 8.82
C GLY A 29 2.79 32.73 9.62
N ASP A 30 2.25 31.66 9.03
CA ASP A 30 2.37 30.30 9.50
C ASP A 30 2.55 29.38 8.29
N SER A 31 3.60 28.57 8.30
CA SER A 31 3.99 27.78 7.12
C SER A 31 3.34 26.40 7.12
N ALA A 32 2.35 26.20 6.27
CA ALA A 32 1.75 24.90 6.05
C ALA A 32 2.77 23.84 5.59
N ILE A 33 3.81 24.22 4.83
CA ILE A 33 4.86 23.28 4.42
C ILE A 33 5.66 22.79 5.62
N LEU A 34 6.06 23.67 6.54
CA LEU A 34 6.82 23.26 7.73
C LEU A 34 5.98 22.33 8.61
N THR A 35 4.73 22.68 8.86
CA THR A 35 3.78 21.81 9.59
C THR A 35 3.64 20.44 8.92
N LEU A 36 3.54 20.40 7.58
CA LEU A 36 3.46 19.12 6.85
C LEU A 36 4.74 18.30 7.00
N LEU A 37 5.92 18.92 6.90
CA LEU A 37 7.20 18.25 7.06
C LEU A 37 7.35 17.63 8.46
N ASP A 38 6.94 18.33 9.51
CA ASP A 38 6.95 17.82 10.88
C ASP A 38 6.02 16.60 11.04
N ILE A 39 4.81 16.66 10.47
CA ILE A 39 3.88 15.51 10.45
C ILE A 39 4.51 14.32 9.69
N LEU A 40 5.10 14.55 8.54
CA LEU A 40 5.71 13.50 7.73
C LEU A 40 6.94 12.88 8.43
N ASP A 41 7.70 13.68 9.18
CA ASP A 41 8.81 13.15 9.97
C ASP A 41 8.33 12.29 11.14
N ASP A 42 7.30 12.72 11.88
CA ASP A 42 6.64 11.92 12.92
C ASP A 42 6.13 10.57 12.34
N ILE A 43 5.53 10.58 11.15
CA ILE A 43 5.08 9.35 10.46
C ILE A 43 6.27 8.44 10.13
N ARG A 44 7.37 8.98 9.63
CA ARG A 44 8.58 8.20 9.27
C ARG A 44 9.23 7.56 10.49
N GLN A 45 9.13 8.16 11.65
CA GLN A 45 9.67 7.64 12.92
C GLN A 45 8.71 6.67 13.62
N THR A 46 7.44 6.64 13.23
CA THR A 46 6.43 5.79 13.84
C THR A 46 6.59 4.33 13.40
N LYS A 47 6.59 3.44 14.39
CA LYS A 47 6.46 1.99 14.14
C LYS A 47 4.99 1.65 14.08
N PHE A 48 4.50 1.42 12.87
CA PHE A 48 3.13 0.97 12.66
C PHE A 48 2.96 -0.51 13.07
N PRO A 49 1.73 -0.93 13.44
CA PRO A 49 1.42 -2.34 13.66
C PRO A 49 1.82 -3.19 12.46
N ASN A 50 2.34 -4.37 12.73
CA ASN A 50 2.70 -5.38 11.75
C ASN A 50 1.98 -6.70 12.08
N ASP A 51 2.14 -7.70 11.22
CA ASP A 51 1.55 -9.02 11.35
C ASP A 51 2.60 -10.08 10.99
N ASP A 52 2.68 -11.16 11.75
CA ASP A 52 3.72 -12.20 11.58
C ASP A 52 3.59 -12.91 10.23
N PHE A 53 2.38 -13.06 9.69
CA PHE A 53 2.15 -13.69 8.38
C PHE A 53 2.40 -12.71 7.21
N PHE A 54 1.87 -11.49 7.29
CA PHE A 54 2.03 -10.49 6.24
C PHE A 54 3.33 -9.68 6.33
N GLY A 55 4.01 -9.71 7.49
CA GLY A 55 5.24 -8.96 7.75
C GLY A 55 4.98 -7.49 8.09
N ASP A 56 5.91 -6.61 7.73
CA ASP A 56 5.88 -5.19 8.15
C ASP A 56 4.91 -4.34 7.35
N THR A 57 4.19 -3.45 8.04
CA THR A 57 3.49 -2.31 7.43
C THR A 57 4.52 -1.31 6.92
N THR A 58 4.35 -0.85 5.69
CA THR A 58 5.27 0.14 5.09
C THR A 58 4.53 1.36 4.58
N VAL A 59 5.15 2.54 4.72
CA VAL A 59 4.61 3.82 4.27
C VAL A 59 5.48 4.38 3.15
N ASN A 60 4.83 4.77 2.05
CA ASN A 60 5.44 5.53 0.97
C ASN A 60 4.81 6.93 0.90
N ILE A 61 5.63 7.97 1.02
CA ILE A 61 5.24 9.35 0.73
C ILE A 61 5.47 9.52 -0.78
N GLY A 62 4.39 9.47 -1.56
CA GLY A 62 4.49 9.41 -3.02
C GLY A 62 4.53 10.78 -3.68
N ILE A 63 3.82 11.75 -3.12
CA ILE A 63 3.70 13.10 -3.68
C ILE A 63 3.68 14.11 -2.53
N ILE A 64 4.36 15.24 -2.71
CA ILE A 64 4.28 16.41 -1.81
C ILE A 64 4.08 17.63 -2.70
N GLU A 65 3.08 18.45 -2.35
CA GLU A 65 2.76 19.70 -3.05
C GLU A 65 2.48 20.80 -2.04
N GLY A 66 2.78 22.06 -2.40
CA GLY A 66 2.47 23.19 -1.53
C GLY A 66 3.15 24.49 -1.91
N GLY A 67 2.71 25.56 -1.25
CA GLY A 67 3.20 26.91 -1.49
C GLY A 67 2.60 27.60 -2.71
N VAL A 68 2.96 28.86 -2.92
CA VAL A 68 2.46 29.70 -4.02
C VAL A 68 3.58 30.47 -4.71
N ALA A 69 4.59 30.97 -3.97
CA ALA A 69 5.73 31.72 -4.49
C ALA A 69 6.89 31.70 -3.49
N LEU A 70 8.13 31.89 -3.96
CA LEU A 70 9.34 31.82 -3.13
C LEU A 70 9.39 32.86 -2.01
N ASN A 71 8.75 33.99 -2.20
CA ASN A 71 8.71 35.11 -1.27
C ASN A 71 7.43 35.18 -0.42
N VAL A 72 6.64 34.10 -0.40
CA VAL A 72 5.40 33.97 0.38
C VAL A 72 5.48 32.80 1.34
N ILE A 73 5.15 33.03 2.62
CA ILE A 73 4.96 31.94 3.60
C ILE A 73 3.80 31.05 3.12
N PRO A 74 4.00 29.74 2.95
CA PRO A 74 3.02 28.85 2.33
C PRO A 74 1.72 28.73 3.13
N PRO A 75 0.55 29.11 2.56
CA PRO A 75 -0.72 29.01 3.26
C PRO A 75 -1.36 27.62 3.20
N HIS A 76 -0.88 26.73 2.34
CA HIS A 76 -1.36 25.36 2.20
C HIS A 76 -0.25 24.43 1.73
N ALA A 77 -0.33 23.17 2.13
CA ALA A 77 0.47 22.08 1.61
C ALA A 77 -0.28 20.76 1.76
N GLU A 78 0.05 19.76 0.92
CA GLU A 78 -0.50 18.43 1.02
C GLU A 78 0.53 17.35 0.65
N ALA A 79 0.36 16.16 1.21
CA ALA A 79 1.12 14.97 0.83
C ALA A 79 0.19 13.79 0.57
N SER A 80 0.47 13.03 -0.50
CA SER A 80 -0.23 11.78 -0.80
C SER A 80 0.61 10.59 -0.37
N LEU A 81 0.03 9.72 0.45
CA LEU A 81 0.69 8.55 1.03
C LEU A 81 0.02 7.27 0.56
N LEU A 82 0.85 6.24 0.40
CA LEU A 82 0.44 4.86 0.21
C LEU A 82 1.00 4.01 1.34
N ILE A 83 0.12 3.41 2.14
CA ILE A 83 0.49 2.49 3.22
C ILE A 83 0.16 1.07 2.77
N ARG A 84 1.12 0.16 2.84
CA ARG A 84 0.93 -1.27 2.63
C ARG A 84 0.49 -1.91 3.95
N LEU A 85 -0.80 -2.19 4.06
CA LEU A 85 -1.39 -2.76 5.26
C LEU A 85 -1.01 -4.23 5.43
N THR A 86 -0.70 -4.61 6.65
CA THR A 86 -0.53 -6.00 7.10
C THR A 86 -1.55 -6.39 8.16
N THR A 87 -2.22 -5.40 8.74
CA THR A 87 -3.33 -5.52 9.68
C THR A 87 -4.57 -4.83 9.13
N LYS A 88 -5.66 -4.84 9.88
CA LYS A 88 -6.82 -4.00 9.58
C LYS A 88 -6.45 -2.53 9.54
N ARG A 89 -7.29 -1.72 8.88
CA ARG A 89 -7.10 -0.28 8.69
C ARG A 89 -7.10 0.50 10.01
N GLU A 90 -8.01 0.16 10.91
CA GLU A 90 -8.33 0.98 12.08
C GLU A 90 -7.13 1.30 12.98
N PRO A 91 -6.23 0.35 13.32
CA PRO A 91 -5.05 0.65 14.13
C PRO A 91 -4.10 1.65 13.46
N ILE A 92 -3.96 1.55 12.14
CA ILE A 92 -3.11 2.45 11.35
C ILE A 92 -3.72 3.85 11.30
N GLU A 93 -5.01 3.93 11.05
CA GLU A 93 -5.74 5.21 10.99
C GLU A 93 -5.71 5.92 12.35
N THR A 94 -5.91 5.19 13.45
CA THR A 94 -5.81 5.74 14.81
C THR A 94 -4.42 6.30 15.09
N ALA A 95 -3.36 5.59 14.68
CA ALA A 95 -1.99 6.07 14.82
C ALA A 95 -1.76 7.36 14.02
N LEU A 96 -2.23 7.41 12.76
CA LEU A 96 -2.13 8.61 11.92
C LEU A 96 -2.91 9.80 12.51
N GLN A 97 -4.12 9.57 13.00
CA GLN A 97 -4.91 10.61 13.68
C GLN A 97 -4.20 11.16 14.91
N SER A 98 -3.54 10.28 15.69
CA SER A 98 -2.76 10.68 16.86
C SER A 98 -1.51 11.49 16.51
N ILE A 99 -0.94 11.30 15.31
CA ILE A 99 0.19 12.05 14.80
C ILE A 99 -0.28 13.40 14.25
N VAL A 100 -1.27 13.39 13.37
CA VAL A 100 -1.74 14.61 12.67
C VAL A 100 -2.43 15.56 13.65
N ARG A 101 -3.30 15.06 14.51
CA ARG A 101 -4.07 15.86 15.51
C ARG A 101 -4.76 17.05 14.86
N ASP A 102 -4.55 18.24 15.45
CA ASP A 102 -5.05 19.55 15.00
C ASP A 102 -4.12 20.26 13.99
N ARG A 103 -2.95 19.63 13.69
CA ARG A 103 -1.97 20.21 12.73
C ARG A 103 -2.40 20.05 11.28
N GLY A 104 -3.37 19.20 10.98
CA GLY A 104 -3.79 18.93 9.61
C GLY A 104 -5.06 18.09 9.52
N GLU A 105 -5.39 17.71 8.31
CA GLU A 105 -6.59 16.98 7.94
C GLU A 105 -6.20 15.71 7.15
N ILE A 106 -6.78 14.56 7.49
CA ILE A 106 -6.58 13.31 6.76
C ILE A 106 -7.77 13.08 5.82
N GLU A 107 -7.51 13.00 4.52
CA GLU A 107 -8.46 12.61 3.50
C GLU A 107 -8.17 11.18 3.05
N VAL A 108 -9.11 10.27 3.26
CA VAL A 108 -9.00 8.88 2.80
C VAL A 108 -9.40 8.81 1.32
N LEU A 109 -8.51 8.31 0.47
CA LEU A 109 -8.75 8.15 -0.97
C LEU A 109 -9.27 6.75 -1.30
N SER A 110 -8.64 5.71 -0.75
CA SER A 110 -9.09 4.31 -0.92
C SER A 110 -8.45 3.41 0.13
N CYS A 111 -9.11 2.29 0.39
CA CYS A 111 -8.58 1.25 1.26
C CYS A 111 -8.99 -0.14 0.76
N SER A 112 -8.05 -1.08 0.81
CA SER A 112 -8.31 -2.51 0.76
C SER A 112 -7.46 -3.19 1.83
N GLU A 113 -8.04 -4.12 2.57
CA GLU A 113 -7.36 -4.84 3.64
C GLU A 113 -6.45 -5.95 3.08
N PRO A 114 -5.49 -6.47 3.88
CA PRO A 114 -4.72 -7.63 3.49
C PRO A 114 -5.62 -8.87 3.36
N VAL A 115 -5.30 -9.74 2.41
CA VAL A 115 -6.09 -10.93 2.10
C VAL A 115 -5.21 -12.17 2.21
N LYS A 116 -5.66 -13.18 2.98
CA LYS A 116 -5.12 -14.54 2.91
C LYS A 116 -5.67 -15.23 1.67
N LEU A 117 -4.81 -15.98 1.00
CA LEU A 117 -5.13 -16.70 -0.23
C LEU A 117 -5.05 -18.20 0.03
N LEU A 118 -5.66 -19.00 -0.87
CA LEU A 118 -5.67 -20.44 -0.73
C LEU A 118 -4.24 -21.01 -0.82
N GLU A 119 -3.89 -21.84 0.14
CA GLU A 119 -2.64 -22.59 0.16
C GLU A 119 -2.84 -23.91 -0.56
N VAL A 120 -1.91 -24.29 -1.43
CA VAL A 120 -1.94 -25.57 -2.14
C VAL A 120 -0.58 -26.25 -2.00
N ASP A 121 -0.56 -27.45 -1.46
CA ASP A 121 0.66 -28.22 -1.26
C ASP A 121 1.42 -28.49 -2.57
N GLY A 122 2.76 -28.53 -2.46
CA GLY A 122 3.65 -28.80 -3.59
C GLY A 122 3.91 -27.62 -4.51
N PHE A 123 3.61 -26.42 -4.07
CA PHE A 123 4.05 -25.15 -4.65
C PHE A 123 4.97 -24.41 -3.70
N ASN A 124 5.96 -23.70 -4.24
CA ASN A 124 6.68 -22.71 -3.45
C ASN A 124 5.73 -21.57 -3.12
N GLN A 125 5.58 -21.26 -1.84
CA GLN A 125 4.60 -20.30 -1.33
C GLN A 125 5.28 -19.02 -0.86
N LYS A 126 4.59 -17.88 -1.03
CA LYS A 126 5.04 -16.60 -0.49
C LYS A 126 3.89 -15.62 -0.26
N VAL A 127 4.07 -14.71 0.68
CA VAL A 127 3.23 -13.52 0.81
C VAL A 127 3.75 -12.44 -0.14
N VAL A 128 2.85 -11.87 -0.96
CA VAL A 128 3.21 -10.78 -1.87
C VAL A 128 2.95 -9.42 -1.20
N ARG A 129 3.84 -8.46 -1.50
CA ARG A 129 3.81 -7.12 -0.87
C ARG A 129 2.91 -6.11 -1.56
N PHE A 130 2.35 -6.48 -2.70
CA PHE A 130 1.44 -5.64 -3.48
C PHE A 130 -0.02 -6.03 -3.22
N THR A 131 -0.94 -5.17 -3.65
CA THR A 131 -2.39 -5.38 -3.56
C THR A 131 -2.89 -5.84 -4.93
N THR A 132 -3.93 -6.67 -4.92
CA THR A 132 -4.61 -7.20 -6.12
C THR A 132 -6.08 -6.76 -6.13
N ASP A 133 -6.81 -7.12 -7.18
CA ASP A 133 -8.26 -6.88 -7.29
C ASP A 133 -9.10 -7.90 -6.51
N ILE A 134 -8.48 -8.92 -5.93
CA ILE A 134 -9.14 -9.99 -5.16
C ILE A 134 -10.12 -9.45 -4.10
N PRO A 135 -9.78 -8.39 -3.29
CA PRO A 135 -10.72 -7.83 -2.31
C PRO A 135 -12.05 -7.34 -2.89
N TYR A 136 -12.09 -7.06 -4.20
CA TYR A 136 -13.29 -6.58 -4.89
C TYR A 136 -14.11 -7.69 -5.55
N LEU A 137 -13.70 -8.95 -5.38
CA LEU A 137 -14.31 -10.14 -5.99
C LEU A 137 -14.87 -11.12 -4.93
N PRO A 138 -15.71 -10.69 -3.98
CA PRO A 138 -16.08 -11.49 -2.80
C PRO A 138 -16.91 -12.75 -3.14
N ASN A 139 -17.52 -12.80 -4.33
CA ASN A 139 -18.41 -13.90 -4.76
C ASN A 139 -17.75 -14.86 -5.77
N TRP A 140 -16.45 -14.80 -5.96
CA TRP A 140 -15.71 -15.59 -6.96
C TRP A 140 -15.10 -16.89 -6.39
N GLY A 141 -15.44 -17.25 -5.15
CA GLY A 141 -14.91 -18.41 -4.46
C GLY A 141 -13.62 -18.12 -3.71
N GLU A 142 -12.86 -19.17 -3.36
CA GLU A 142 -11.60 -19.01 -2.65
C GLU A 142 -10.50 -18.45 -3.56
N PRO A 143 -9.83 -17.36 -3.16
CA PRO A 143 -8.92 -16.65 -4.04
C PRO A 143 -7.58 -17.37 -4.16
N LEU A 144 -7.09 -17.43 -5.40
CA LEU A 144 -5.76 -17.90 -5.79
C LEU A 144 -5.02 -16.81 -6.53
N LEU A 145 -3.70 -16.74 -6.33
CA LEU A 145 -2.84 -15.82 -7.06
C LEU A 145 -1.57 -16.54 -7.50
N LEU A 146 -1.48 -16.79 -8.79
CA LEU A 146 -0.32 -17.38 -9.45
C LEU A 146 -0.08 -16.65 -10.77
N GLY A 147 1.16 -16.28 -11.03
CA GLY A 147 1.52 -15.65 -12.30
C GLY A 147 2.98 -15.92 -12.68
N PRO A 148 3.31 -15.80 -13.97
CA PRO A 148 4.68 -15.90 -14.46
C PRO A 148 5.51 -14.68 -14.04
N SER A 149 6.86 -14.85 -14.06
CA SER A 149 7.83 -13.78 -13.86
C SER A 149 7.82 -13.10 -12.49
N SER A 150 8.44 -11.94 -12.39
CA SER A 150 8.66 -11.19 -11.16
C SER A 150 7.98 -9.82 -11.20
N ILE A 151 7.32 -9.44 -10.12
CA ILE A 151 6.73 -8.10 -9.97
C ILE A 151 7.79 -6.98 -9.92
N LEU A 152 9.06 -7.32 -9.67
CA LEU A 152 10.12 -6.32 -9.50
C LEU A 152 10.44 -5.53 -10.77
N VAL A 153 10.05 -6.03 -11.94
CA VAL A 153 10.21 -5.34 -13.22
C VAL A 153 8.95 -4.61 -13.68
N ALA A 154 7.82 -4.81 -12.98
CA ALA A 154 6.56 -4.15 -13.31
C ALA A 154 6.64 -2.63 -13.12
N HIS A 155 5.86 -1.91 -13.92
CA HIS A 155 5.79 -0.43 -13.94
C HIS A 155 7.11 0.26 -14.31
N THR A 156 8.02 -0.45 -14.98
CA THR A 156 9.27 0.12 -15.50
C THR A 156 9.24 0.22 -17.03
N LYS A 157 10.10 1.07 -17.61
CA LYS A 157 10.24 1.17 -19.08
C LYS A 157 10.74 -0.14 -19.71
N ASN A 158 11.37 -1.00 -18.91
CA ASN A 158 11.92 -2.27 -19.31
C ASN A 158 11.13 -3.45 -18.72
N GLU A 159 9.82 -3.29 -18.52
CA GLU A 159 8.96 -4.37 -18.08
C GLU A 159 8.96 -5.50 -19.10
N PHE A 160 9.20 -6.72 -18.65
CA PHE A 160 9.25 -7.91 -19.50
C PHE A 160 8.78 -9.15 -18.75
N VAL A 161 8.44 -10.17 -19.53
CA VAL A 161 8.30 -11.55 -19.06
C VAL A 161 9.17 -12.46 -19.92
N LEU A 162 9.90 -13.39 -19.31
CA LEU A 162 10.70 -14.35 -20.06
C LEU A 162 9.79 -15.39 -20.71
N LYS A 163 10.08 -15.77 -21.97
CA LYS A 163 9.32 -16.83 -22.67
C LYS A 163 9.30 -18.14 -21.89
N LYS A 164 10.44 -18.50 -21.29
CA LYS A 164 10.55 -19.68 -20.41
C LYS A 164 9.62 -19.62 -19.20
N ASP A 165 9.43 -18.43 -18.62
CA ASP A 165 8.50 -18.27 -17.48
C ASP A 165 7.05 -18.51 -17.90
N LEU A 166 6.68 -18.11 -19.13
CA LEU A 166 5.36 -18.40 -19.70
C LEU A 166 5.14 -19.91 -19.91
N GLU A 167 6.13 -20.62 -20.45
CA GLU A 167 6.09 -22.06 -20.64
C GLU A 167 5.94 -22.79 -19.29
N THR A 168 6.76 -22.41 -18.30
CA THR A 168 6.69 -22.95 -16.94
C THR A 168 5.34 -22.63 -16.28
N ALA A 169 4.77 -21.46 -16.51
CA ALA A 169 3.48 -21.10 -15.95
C ALA A 169 2.34 -21.99 -16.45
N VAL A 170 2.36 -22.42 -17.72
CA VAL A 170 1.37 -23.36 -18.25
C VAL A 170 1.40 -24.67 -17.48
N GLU A 171 2.58 -25.23 -17.22
CA GLU A 171 2.74 -26.47 -16.43
C GLU A 171 2.25 -26.27 -14.98
N LEU A 172 2.56 -25.12 -14.37
CA LEU A 172 2.12 -24.80 -13.01
C LEU A 172 0.60 -24.66 -12.94
N TYR A 173 -0.06 -24.00 -13.91
CA TYR A 173 -1.51 -23.89 -13.95
C TYR A 173 -2.18 -25.25 -14.12
N VAL A 174 -1.68 -26.10 -15.03
CA VAL A 174 -2.21 -27.46 -15.20
C VAL A 174 -2.09 -28.28 -13.92
N ASN A 175 -0.93 -28.20 -13.25
CA ASN A 175 -0.70 -28.91 -12.00
C ASN A 175 -1.64 -28.38 -10.88
N LEU A 176 -1.82 -27.08 -10.78
CA LEU A 176 -2.71 -26.44 -9.81
C LEU A 176 -4.15 -26.94 -9.99
N VAL A 177 -4.69 -26.87 -11.21
CA VAL A 177 -6.05 -27.33 -11.52
C VAL A 177 -6.24 -28.81 -11.17
N LYS A 178 -5.27 -29.69 -11.53
CA LYS A 178 -5.35 -31.11 -11.18
C LYS A 178 -5.39 -31.34 -9.67
N LYS A 179 -4.59 -30.60 -8.90
CA LYS A 179 -4.59 -30.71 -7.43
C LYS A 179 -5.90 -30.26 -6.81
N LEU A 180 -6.49 -29.15 -7.29
CA LEU A 180 -7.76 -28.64 -6.80
C LEU A 180 -8.91 -29.63 -7.08
N LEU A 181 -9.00 -30.17 -8.29
CA LEU A 181 -10.04 -31.15 -8.66
C LEU A 181 -9.92 -32.46 -7.86
N ASN A 182 -8.69 -32.92 -7.62
CA ASN A 182 -8.47 -34.13 -6.81
C ASN A 182 -8.84 -33.90 -5.33
N ALA A 183 -8.58 -32.70 -4.79
CA ALA A 183 -8.95 -32.35 -3.42
C ALA A 183 -10.46 -32.28 -3.21
N GLU A 184 -11.23 -31.81 -4.21
CA GLU A 184 -12.71 -31.83 -4.18
C GLU A 184 -13.25 -33.27 -4.27
N SER A 185 -12.66 -34.12 -5.12
CA SER A 185 -13.08 -35.51 -5.27
C SER A 185 -12.83 -36.35 -4.03
N ALA A 186 -11.89 -35.99 -3.17
CA ALA A 186 -11.59 -36.66 -1.92
C ALA A 186 -12.50 -36.24 -0.74
N LYS A 187 -13.28 -35.17 -0.90
CA LYS A 187 -14.22 -34.64 0.11
C LYS A 187 -15.67 -35.15 -0.10
N ASN A 188 -15.94 -35.77 -1.24
CA ASN A 188 -17.22 -36.39 -1.61
C ASN A 188 -17.13 -37.92 -1.47
#